data_34bcadf3c358692c3409f8d723c62aed
#
_entry.id   34bcadf3c358692c3409f8d723c62aed
#
_cell.length_a   1.000
_cell.length_b   1.000
_cell.length_c   1.000
_cell.angle_alpha   90.00
_cell.angle_beta   90.00
_cell.angle_gamma   90.00
#
_symmetry.space_group_name_H-M   'P 1'
#
loop_
_entity.id
_entity.type
_entity.pdbx_description
1 polymer ?
#
loop_
_entity_poly.entity_id
_entity_poly.type
_entity_poly.pdbx_seq_one_letter_code
_entity_poly.pdbx_strand_id
1 'polypeptide(L)'
;MPNWFVAALTYVAYNLLGSVGIMVPLGKYLRGKRTIRVGIALGGLLLVLVAGSVLTSLTGYPEAAAEQMPMVALTSRLNPTLGIVYGFLLLLGMFSNGLASLVAFMEYVNRHVKALDAHRRITMAVLMLLVWAASLAGFGNLVGTVFPVFGYIGIVAIVFICINYVRCGKGKGAAKGEAVIGSEKPE
;
A
#
# COMPACT_ATOMS: atom_id res chain seq x y z
N MET A 1 5.07 -13.73 -15.79
CA MET A 1 4.24 -14.76 -15.12
C MET A 1 3.29 -15.37 -16.13
N PRO A 2 3.23 -16.69 -16.29
CA PRO A 2 2.43 -17.32 -17.36
C PRO A 2 0.92 -17.26 -17.15
N ASN A 3 0.44 -16.85 -15.97
CA ASN A 3 -0.97 -16.83 -15.64
C ASN A 3 -1.40 -15.43 -15.15
N TRP A 4 -2.21 -14.73 -15.95
CA TRP A 4 -2.73 -13.40 -15.62
C TRP A 4 -3.49 -13.38 -14.29
N PHE A 5 -4.18 -14.47 -13.94
CA PHE A 5 -4.93 -14.57 -12.68
C PHE A 5 -4.00 -14.58 -11.46
N VAL A 6 -2.90 -15.34 -11.54
CA VAL A 6 -1.89 -15.38 -10.47
C VAL A 6 -1.24 -14.01 -10.32
N ALA A 7 -0.94 -13.32 -11.42
CA ALA A 7 -0.39 -11.97 -11.39
C ALA A 7 -1.37 -10.97 -10.73
N ALA A 8 -2.65 -11.03 -11.08
CA ALA A 8 -3.67 -10.19 -10.47
C ALA A 8 -3.85 -10.47 -8.97
N LEU A 9 -3.88 -11.75 -8.58
CA LEU A 9 -4.00 -12.16 -7.18
C LEU A 9 -2.78 -11.69 -6.36
N THR A 10 -1.59 -11.86 -6.90
CA THR A 10 -0.34 -11.41 -6.27
C THR A 10 -0.32 -9.89 -6.13
N TYR A 11 -0.79 -9.16 -7.16
CA TYR A 11 -0.93 -7.71 -7.14
C TYR A 11 -1.86 -7.23 -6.02
N VAL A 12 -3.05 -7.82 -5.90
CA VAL A 12 -4.00 -7.51 -4.83
C VAL A 12 -3.42 -7.83 -3.46
N ALA A 13 -2.73 -8.96 -3.34
CA ALA A 13 -2.19 -9.44 -2.07
C ALA A 13 -1.10 -8.51 -1.51
N TYR A 14 -0.15 -8.06 -2.32
CA TYR A 14 0.88 -7.14 -1.81
C TYR A 14 0.32 -5.75 -1.49
N ASN A 15 -0.67 -5.26 -2.26
CA ASN A 15 -1.34 -4.00 -1.96
C ASN A 15 -2.13 -4.07 -0.64
N LEU A 16 -2.83 -5.18 -0.38
CA LEU A 16 -3.49 -5.41 0.90
C LEU A 16 -2.50 -5.48 2.05
N LEU A 17 -1.39 -6.17 1.88
CA LEU A 17 -0.35 -6.25 2.91
C LEU A 17 0.21 -4.86 3.26
N GLY A 18 0.49 -4.03 2.25
CA GLY A 18 0.93 -2.64 2.44
C GLY A 18 -0.12 -1.76 3.12
N SER A 19 -1.40 -1.93 2.76
CA SER A 19 -2.48 -1.13 3.34
C SER A 19 -2.81 -1.50 4.80
N VAL A 20 -2.54 -2.73 5.26
CA VAL A 20 -2.76 -3.14 6.65
C VAL A 20 -1.99 -2.24 7.63
N GLY A 21 -0.73 -1.90 7.32
CA GLY A 21 0.08 -1.00 8.14
C GLY A 21 -0.53 0.38 8.36
N ILE A 22 -1.29 0.87 7.40
CA ILE A 22 -1.96 2.18 7.45
C ILE A 22 -3.37 2.06 8.03
N MET A 23 -4.09 0.98 7.69
CA MET A 23 -5.48 0.79 8.09
C MET A 23 -5.63 0.45 9.57
N VAL A 24 -4.68 -0.26 10.18
CA VAL A 24 -4.75 -0.63 11.60
C VAL A 24 -4.76 0.59 12.52
N PRO A 25 -3.84 1.56 12.41
CA PRO A 25 -3.92 2.80 13.18
C PRO A 25 -5.18 3.63 12.87
N LEU A 26 -5.58 3.68 11.59
CA LEU A 26 -6.73 4.45 11.13
C LEU A 26 -8.06 3.90 11.68
N GLY A 27 -8.12 2.59 11.96
CA GLY A 27 -9.31 1.94 12.52
C GLY A 27 -9.80 2.55 13.82
N LYS A 28 -8.92 3.17 14.62
CA LYS A 28 -9.28 3.88 15.87
C LYS A 28 -10.13 5.13 15.61
N TYR A 29 -9.99 5.75 14.45
CA TYR A 29 -10.67 6.99 14.08
C TYR A 29 -11.95 6.74 13.27
N LEU A 30 -12.11 5.54 12.71
CA LEU A 30 -13.25 5.18 11.88
C LEU A 30 -14.44 4.77 12.77
N ARG A 31 -15.33 5.72 13.04
CA ARG A 31 -16.59 5.49 13.76
C ARG A 31 -17.74 5.32 12.77
N GLY A 32 -18.45 4.17 12.85
CA GLY A 32 -19.66 3.92 12.08
C GLY A 32 -19.47 2.96 10.89
N LYS A 33 -20.14 1.81 10.97
CA LYS A 33 -20.10 0.74 9.94
C LYS A 33 -20.59 1.23 8.56
N ARG A 34 -21.54 2.17 8.51
CA ARG A 34 -22.08 2.72 7.27
C ARG A 34 -21.04 3.61 6.56
N THR A 35 -20.38 4.49 7.31
CA THR A 35 -19.34 5.39 6.78
C THR A 35 -18.17 4.60 6.21
N ILE A 36 -17.74 3.54 6.90
CA ILE A 36 -16.67 2.65 6.43
C ILE A 36 -17.07 1.97 5.13
N ARG A 37 -18.28 1.40 5.03
CA ARG A 37 -18.74 0.73 3.81
C ARG A 37 -18.84 1.69 2.62
N VAL A 38 -19.41 2.86 2.83
CA VAL A 38 -19.53 3.88 1.78
C VAL A 38 -18.16 4.37 1.34
N GLY A 39 -17.25 4.63 2.29
CA GLY A 39 -15.87 5.03 1.98
C GLY A 39 -15.12 3.98 1.16
N ILE A 40 -15.22 2.70 1.52
CA ILE A 40 -14.61 1.59 0.77
C ILE A 40 -15.22 1.49 -0.64
N ALA A 41 -16.55 1.59 -0.76
CA ALA A 41 -17.23 1.49 -2.04
C ALA A 41 -16.85 2.65 -2.99
N LEU A 42 -16.84 3.89 -2.49
CA LEU A 42 -16.44 5.07 -3.26
C LEU A 42 -14.95 5.01 -3.63
N GLY A 43 -14.07 4.65 -2.68
CA GLY A 43 -12.64 4.51 -2.94
C GLY A 43 -12.36 3.42 -3.97
N GLY A 44 -13.04 2.28 -3.86
CA GLY A 44 -12.94 1.19 -4.84
C GLY A 44 -13.43 1.61 -6.23
N LEU A 45 -14.57 2.31 -6.32
CA LEU A 45 -15.09 2.82 -7.58
C LEU A 45 -14.10 3.79 -8.24
N LEU A 46 -13.57 4.76 -7.50
CA LEU A 46 -12.57 5.70 -8.00
C LEU A 46 -11.31 4.99 -8.48
N LEU A 47 -10.85 3.98 -7.74
CA LEU A 47 -9.68 3.19 -8.14
C LEU A 47 -9.91 2.45 -9.47
N VAL A 48 -11.10 1.85 -9.65
CA VAL A 48 -11.48 1.17 -10.90
C VAL A 48 -11.55 2.16 -12.06
N LEU A 49 -12.10 3.35 -11.85
CA LEU A 49 -12.15 4.40 -12.87
C LEU A 49 -10.75 4.87 -13.30
N VAL A 50 -9.86 5.10 -12.32
CA VAL A 50 -8.47 5.49 -12.61
C VAL A 50 -7.73 4.36 -13.33
N ALA A 51 -7.83 3.12 -12.83
CA ALA A 51 -7.18 1.98 -13.47
C ALA A 51 -7.70 1.74 -14.89
N GLY A 52 -9.02 1.87 -15.10
CA GLY A 52 -9.64 1.76 -16.43
C GLY A 52 -9.17 2.85 -17.38
N SER A 53 -9.06 4.10 -16.93
CA SER A 53 -8.57 5.21 -17.75
C SER A 53 -7.09 5.02 -18.15
N VAL A 54 -6.24 4.54 -17.22
CA VAL A 54 -4.85 4.22 -17.52
C VAL A 54 -4.76 3.07 -18.54
N LEU A 55 -5.54 2.01 -18.35
CA LEU A 55 -5.53 0.86 -19.24
C LEU A 55 -5.98 1.25 -20.65
N THR A 56 -7.08 2.00 -20.80
CA THR A 56 -7.56 2.46 -22.11
C THR A 56 -6.56 3.40 -22.78
N SER A 57 -5.89 4.27 -22.03
CA SER A 57 -4.86 5.14 -22.57
C SER A 57 -3.65 4.36 -23.10
N LEU A 58 -3.21 3.33 -22.38
CA LEU A 58 -2.05 2.51 -22.77
C LEU A 58 -2.36 1.54 -23.93
N THR A 59 -3.61 1.08 -24.06
CA THR A 59 -4.00 0.25 -25.22
C THR A 59 -3.94 1.01 -26.53
N GLY A 60 -4.13 2.33 -26.50
CA GLY A 60 -3.96 3.20 -27.68
C GLY A 60 -2.49 3.47 -28.06
N TYR A 61 -1.56 3.25 -27.12
CA TYR A 61 -0.13 3.57 -27.32
C TYR A 61 0.77 2.44 -26.77
N PRO A 62 0.86 1.28 -27.45
CA PRO A 62 1.59 0.13 -26.95
C PRO A 62 3.09 0.37 -26.73
N GLU A 63 3.69 1.31 -27.48
CA GLU A 63 5.09 1.71 -27.29
C GLU A 63 5.32 2.39 -25.93
N ALA A 64 4.37 3.20 -25.47
CA ALA A 64 4.48 3.82 -24.15
C ALA A 64 4.32 2.78 -23.04
N ALA A 65 3.56 1.71 -23.27
CA ALA A 65 3.38 0.61 -22.30
C ALA A 65 4.66 -0.20 -22.06
N ALA A 66 5.62 -0.18 -22.97
CA ALA A 66 6.92 -0.83 -22.83
C ALA A 66 7.93 -0.06 -21.96
N GLU A 67 7.65 1.22 -21.70
CA GLU A 67 8.53 2.07 -20.90
C GLU A 67 8.40 1.76 -19.38
N GLN A 68 9.44 2.08 -18.61
CA GLN A 68 9.42 1.89 -17.15
C GLN A 68 8.35 2.74 -16.44
N MET A 69 8.02 3.91 -17.00
CA MET A 69 6.97 4.82 -16.53
C MET A 69 6.00 5.17 -17.68
N PRO A 70 5.07 4.25 -17.99
CA PRO A 70 4.25 4.34 -19.20
C PRO A 70 3.45 5.64 -19.30
N MET A 71 2.85 6.10 -18.21
CA MET A 71 2.03 7.31 -18.19
C MET A 71 2.87 8.60 -18.34
N VAL A 72 4.11 8.62 -17.84
CA VAL A 72 5.03 9.75 -18.06
C VAL A 72 5.44 9.79 -19.51
N ALA A 73 5.77 8.66 -20.12
CA ALA A 73 6.11 8.57 -21.54
C ALA A 73 4.95 9.01 -22.43
N LEU A 74 3.73 8.58 -22.11
CA LEU A 74 2.53 8.96 -22.85
C LEU A 74 2.26 10.47 -22.77
N THR A 75 2.28 11.05 -21.58
CA THR A 75 2.05 12.49 -21.38
C THR A 75 3.12 13.34 -22.04
N SER A 76 4.38 12.91 -22.04
CA SER A 76 5.49 13.60 -22.71
C SER A 76 5.35 13.58 -24.23
N ARG A 77 4.77 12.53 -24.82
CA ARG A 77 4.47 12.45 -26.25
C ARG A 77 3.35 13.40 -26.68
N LEU A 78 2.34 13.58 -25.82
CA LEU A 78 1.24 14.52 -26.10
C LEU A 78 1.71 15.95 -25.99
N ASN A 79 2.43 16.29 -24.95
CA ASN A 79 3.04 17.60 -24.72
C ASN A 79 4.21 17.47 -23.72
N PRO A 80 5.43 17.91 -24.09
CA PRO A 80 6.60 17.83 -23.20
C PRO A 80 6.40 18.52 -21.85
N THR A 81 5.70 19.65 -21.83
CA THR A 81 5.41 20.38 -20.60
C THR A 81 4.49 19.60 -19.68
N LEU A 82 3.45 18.95 -20.23
CA LEU A 82 2.57 18.07 -19.45
C LEU A 82 3.32 16.87 -18.89
N GLY A 83 4.26 16.30 -19.64
CA GLY A 83 5.13 15.23 -19.18
C GLY A 83 5.96 15.62 -17.97
N ILE A 84 6.56 16.81 -17.98
CA ILE A 84 7.35 17.34 -16.86
C ILE A 84 6.47 17.56 -15.63
N VAL A 85 5.31 18.20 -15.79
CA VAL A 85 4.36 18.46 -14.70
C VAL A 85 3.87 17.16 -14.09
N TYR A 86 3.49 16.19 -14.93
CA TYR A 86 3.02 14.88 -14.48
C TYR A 86 4.14 14.10 -13.76
N GLY A 87 5.35 14.10 -14.30
CA GLY A 87 6.52 13.47 -13.67
C GLY A 87 6.83 14.08 -12.29
N PHE A 88 6.73 15.40 -12.17
CA PHE A 88 6.91 16.09 -10.90
C PHE A 88 5.82 15.74 -9.87
N LEU A 89 4.55 15.72 -10.29
CA LEU A 89 3.45 15.30 -9.43
C LEU A 89 3.60 13.83 -8.97
N LEU A 90 4.04 12.97 -9.88
CA LEU A 90 4.31 11.57 -9.57
C LEU A 90 5.46 11.42 -8.57
N LEU A 91 6.53 12.20 -8.73
CA LEU A 91 7.65 12.25 -7.78
C LEU A 91 7.18 12.69 -6.38
N LEU A 92 6.36 13.74 -6.29
CA LEU A 92 5.77 14.19 -5.02
C LEU A 92 4.90 13.11 -4.37
N GLY A 93 4.10 12.41 -5.18
CA GLY A 93 3.27 11.30 -4.71
C GLY A 93 4.10 10.14 -4.16
N MET A 94 5.16 9.74 -4.88
CA MET A 94 6.09 8.71 -4.42
C MET A 94 6.81 9.12 -3.13
N PHE A 95 7.28 10.37 -3.05
CA PHE A 95 7.94 10.89 -1.86
C PHE A 95 7.00 10.91 -0.64
N SER A 96 5.76 11.37 -0.83
CA SER A 96 4.73 11.37 0.21
C SER A 96 4.43 9.97 0.73
N ASN A 97 4.27 9.00 -0.18
CA ASN A 97 4.04 7.60 0.18
C ASN A 97 5.24 6.98 0.90
N GLY A 98 6.45 7.30 0.46
CA GLY A 98 7.69 6.88 1.12
C GLY A 98 7.80 7.40 2.56
N LEU A 99 7.48 8.69 2.78
CA LEU A 99 7.44 9.28 4.12
C LEU A 99 6.39 8.63 5.02
N ALA A 100 5.18 8.40 4.50
CA ALA A 100 4.13 7.73 5.25
C ALA A 100 4.54 6.31 5.68
N SER A 101 5.17 5.56 4.78
CA SER A 101 5.69 4.22 5.05
C SER A 101 6.82 4.24 6.10
N LEU A 102 7.73 5.22 6.02
CA LEU A 102 8.81 5.42 6.99
C LEU A 102 8.25 5.70 8.38
N VAL A 103 7.28 6.60 8.50
CA VAL A 103 6.64 6.95 9.77
C VAL A 103 5.93 5.72 10.36
N ALA A 104 5.16 4.98 9.56
CA ALA A 104 4.47 3.77 10.00
C ALA A 104 5.45 2.70 10.51
N PHE A 105 6.56 2.51 9.79
CA PHE A 105 7.61 1.59 10.19
C PHE A 105 8.29 2.01 11.49
N MET A 106 8.62 3.28 11.64
CA MET A 106 9.22 3.81 12.87
C MET A 106 8.28 3.68 14.08
N GLU A 107 6.99 3.91 13.88
CA GLU A 107 6.00 3.72 14.95
C GLU A 107 5.91 2.24 15.38
N TYR A 108 5.98 1.32 14.44
CA TYR A 108 6.04 -0.12 14.71
C TYR A 108 7.30 -0.50 15.50
N VAL A 109 8.46 -0.02 15.06
CA VAL A 109 9.75 -0.29 15.72
C VAL A 109 9.78 0.26 17.15
N ASN A 110 9.32 1.49 17.35
CA ASN A 110 9.27 2.11 18.68
C ASN A 110 8.39 1.35 19.67
N ARG A 111 7.31 0.71 19.18
CA ARG A 111 6.44 -0.09 20.05
C ARG A 111 7.04 -1.44 20.45
N HIS A 112 7.87 -2.04 19.60
CA HIS A 112 8.35 -3.41 19.79
C HIS A 112 9.80 -3.49 20.26
N VAL A 113 10.63 -2.48 19.98
CA VAL A 113 12.05 -2.50 20.25
C VAL A 113 12.49 -1.22 20.97
N LYS A 114 12.36 -1.22 22.30
CA LYS A 114 12.73 -0.07 23.16
C LYS A 114 14.19 0.38 23.01
N ALA A 115 15.09 -0.53 22.66
CA ALA A 115 16.50 -0.21 22.45
C ALA A 115 16.74 0.69 21.21
N LEU A 116 15.89 0.59 20.18
CA LEU A 116 16.00 1.42 18.99
C LEU A 116 15.36 2.81 19.17
N ASP A 117 14.46 2.96 20.13
CA ASP A 117 13.86 4.25 20.47
C ASP A 117 14.89 5.23 21.04
N ALA A 118 15.84 4.73 21.85
CA ALA A 118 16.94 5.52 22.39
C ALA A 118 17.85 6.12 21.28
N HIS A 119 17.92 5.47 20.12
CA HIS A 119 18.77 5.87 18.98
C HIS A 119 17.97 6.16 17.70
N ARG A 120 16.78 6.74 17.85
CA ARG A 120 15.84 6.99 16.75
C ARG A 120 16.47 7.65 15.51
N ARG A 121 17.37 8.62 15.70
CA ARG A 121 18.06 9.30 14.60
C ARG A 121 18.98 8.36 13.82
N ILE A 122 19.72 7.49 14.54
CA ILE A 122 20.61 6.51 13.93
C ILE A 122 19.79 5.46 13.18
N THR A 123 18.71 4.98 13.77
CA THR A 123 17.80 4.01 13.13
C THR A 123 17.21 4.57 11.84
N MET A 124 16.77 5.83 11.84
CA MET A 124 16.31 6.51 10.62
C MET A 124 17.40 6.65 9.57
N ALA A 125 18.60 7.03 9.97
CA ALA A 125 19.74 7.19 9.05
C ALA A 125 20.12 5.85 8.40
N VAL A 126 20.21 4.78 9.19
CA VAL A 126 20.48 3.43 8.69
C VAL A 126 19.39 2.96 7.75
N LEU A 127 18.13 3.17 8.09
CA LEU A 127 17.00 2.80 7.24
C LEU A 127 17.03 3.55 5.91
N MET A 128 17.27 4.86 5.93
CA MET A 128 17.40 5.66 4.70
C MET A 128 18.56 5.18 3.84
N LEU A 129 19.68 4.83 4.45
CA LEU A 129 20.85 4.32 3.75
C LEU A 129 20.59 2.95 3.11
N LEU A 130 19.86 2.07 3.79
CA LEU A 130 19.41 0.79 3.25
C LEU A 130 18.45 0.97 2.07
N VAL A 131 17.45 1.87 2.18
CA VAL A 131 16.53 2.19 1.10
C VAL A 131 17.26 2.81 -0.10
N TRP A 132 18.22 3.69 0.16
CA TRP A 132 19.06 4.26 -0.90
C TRP A 132 19.90 3.18 -1.60
N ALA A 133 20.54 2.29 -0.86
CA ALA A 133 21.30 1.17 -1.43
C ALA A 133 20.39 0.23 -2.24
N ALA A 134 19.20 -0.09 -1.74
CA ALA A 134 18.21 -0.90 -2.47
C ALA A 134 17.76 -0.22 -3.77
N SER A 135 17.65 1.12 -3.77
CA SER A 135 17.30 1.91 -4.96
C SER A 135 18.31 1.75 -6.10
N LEU A 136 19.59 1.47 -5.80
CA LEU A 136 20.63 1.23 -6.82
C LEU A 136 20.39 -0.05 -7.64
N ALA A 137 19.57 -0.99 -7.13
CA ALA A 137 19.20 -2.20 -7.87
C ALA A 137 18.31 -1.91 -9.11
N GLY A 138 17.78 -0.69 -9.23
CA GLY A 138 16.92 -0.25 -10.32
C GLY A 138 15.45 -0.58 -10.12
N PHE A 139 14.59 0.32 -10.57
CA PHE A 139 13.13 0.22 -10.39
C PHE A 139 12.54 -1.06 -11.01
N GLY A 140 12.93 -1.40 -12.24
CA GLY A 140 12.42 -2.58 -12.95
C GLY A 140 12.74 -3.89 -12.23
N ASN A 141 13.95 -4.03 -11.70
CA ASN A 141 14.36 -5.23 -10.95
C ASN A 141 13.64 -5.35 -9.60
N LEU A 142 13.46 -4.22 -8.91
CA LEU A 142 12.69 -4.18 -7.67
C LEU A 142 11.22 -4.58 -7.89
N VAL A 143 10.58 -4.01 -8.90
CA VAL A 143 9.19 -4.35 -9.25
C VAL A 143 9.05 -5.79 -9.72
N GLY A 144 9.99 -6.27 -10.54
CA GLY A 144 9.95 -7.63 -11.09
C GLY A 144 10.23 -8.74 -10.08
N THR A 145 10.99 -8.45 -9.01
CA THR A 145 11.43 -9.47 -8.04
C THR A 145 10.78 -9.29 -6.67
N VAL A 146 10.84 -8.08 -6.12
CA VAL A 146 10.42 -7.83 -4.73
C VAL A 146 8.90 -7.87 -4.60
N PHE A 147 8.15 -7.28 -5.54
CA PHE A 147 6.69 -7.26 -5.46
C PHE A 147 6.04 -8.64 -5.57
N PRO A 148 6.46 -9.55 -6.47
CA PRO A 148 5.97 -10.93 -6.44
C PRO A 148 6.23 -11.65 -5.13
N VAL A 149 7.42 -11.50 -4.53
CA VAL A 149 7.75 -12.10 -3.23
C VAL A 149 6.80 -11.60 -2.13
N PHE A 150 6.63 -10.28 -2.03
CA PHE A 150 5.66 -9.70 -1.09
C PHE A 150 4.22 -10.11 -1.41
N GLY A 151 3.89 -10.32 -2.68
CA GLY A 151 2.60 -10.83 -3.09
C GLY A 151 2.32 -12.24 -2.58
N TYR A 152 3.28 -13.15 -2.66
CA TYR A 152 3.14 -14.50 -2.10
C TYR A 152 2.99 -14.47 -0.57
N ILE A 153 3.78 -13.65 0.12
CA ILE A 153 3.64 -13.45 1.56
C ILE A 153 2.24 -12.88 1.88
N GLY A 154 1.77 -11.93 1.06
CA GLY A 154 0.45 -11.32 1.18
C GLY A 154 -0.68 -12.34 1.01
N ILE A 155 -0.58 -13.26 0.06
CA ILE A 155 -1.57 -14.34 -0.13
C ILE A 155 -1.67 -15.20 1.13
N VAL A 156 -0.53 -15.61 1.70
CA VAL A 156 -0.50 -16.39 2.94
C VAL A 156 -1.16 -15.62 4.08
N ALA A 157 -0.85 -14.32 4.22
CA ALA A 157 -1.44 -13.46 5.24
C ALA A 157 -2.96 -13.34 5.07
N ILE A 158 -3.46 -13.15 3.84
CA ILE A 158 -4.90 -13.08 3.54
C ILE A 158 -5.59 -14.38 3.92
N VAL A 159 -5.03 -15.53 3.53
CA VAL A 159 -5.57 -16.84 3.89
C VAL A 159 -5.67 -16.99 5.41
N PHE A 160 -4.63 -16.59 6.14
CA PHE A 160 -4.62 -16.63 7.59
C PHE A 160 -5.70 -15.73 8.22
N ILE A 161 -5.87 -14.51 7.68
CA ILE A 161 -6.92 -13.58 8.12
C ILE A 161 -8.31 -14.15 7.83
N CYS A 162 -8.53 -14.73 6.65
CA CYS A 162 -9.80 -15.35 6.28
C CYS A 162 -10.14 -16.56 7.18
N ILE A 163 -9.17 -17.44 7.43
CA ILE A 163 -9.34 -18.59 8.33
C ILE A 163 -9.69 -18.11 9.73
N ASN A 164 -8.98 -17.11 10.24
CA ASN A 164 -9.22 -16.56 11.57
C ASN A 164 -10.59 -15.88 11.65
N TYR A 165 -11.00 -15.16 10.63
CA TYR A 165 -12.32 -14.54 10.54
C TYR A 165 -13.45 -15.57 10.57
N VAL A 166 -13.32 -16.65 9.80
CA VAL A 166 -14.31 -17.76 9.80
C VAL A 166 -14.35 -18.48 11.14
N ARG A 167 -13.20 -18.68 11.77
CA ARG A 167 -13.12 -19.30 13.12
C ARG A 167 -13.72 -18.40 14.21
N CYS A 168 -13.40 -17.09 14.19
CA CYS A 168 -13.96 -16.13 15.15
C CYS A 168 -15.43 -15.79 14.86
N GLY A 169 -15.88 -15.83 13.60
CA GLY A 169 -17.28 -15.59 13.23
C GLY A 169 -18.25 -16.66 13.75
N LYS A 170 -17.76 -17.85 14.10
CA LYS A 170 -18.53 -18.91 14.77
C LYS A 170 -18.52 -18.84 16.30
N GLY A 171 -17.74 -17.92 16.91
CA GLY A 171 -17.63 -17.80 18.36
C GLY A 171 -17.24 -16.41 18.84
N LYS A 172 -18.18 -15.67 19.40
CA LYS A 172 -18.00 -14.57 20.37
C LYS A 172 -17.06 -13.39 20.04
N GLY A 173 -16.70 -13.12 18.80
CA GLY A 173 -15.89 -11.95 18.44
C GLY A 173 -16.61 -10.59 18.54
N ALA A 174 -17.94 -10.57 18.50
CA ALA A 174 -18.74 -9.33 18.62
C ALA A 174 -18.79 -8.79 20.06
N ALA A 175 -18.85 -9.66 21.07
CA ALA A 175 -18.96 -9.23 22.47
C ALA A 175 -17.66 -8.69 23.09
N LYS A 176 -16.49 -9.09 22.56
CA LYS A 176 -15.20 -8.64 23.09
C LYS A 176 -14.75 -7.29 22.51
N GLY A 177 -15.25 -6.95 21.32
CA GLY A 177 -15.02 -5.64 20.72
C GLY A 177 -15.83 -4.52 21.39
N GLU A 178 -17.03 -4.81 21.84
CA GLU A 178 -17.88 -3.84 22.57
C GLU A 178 -17.41 -3.61 24.01
N ALA A 179 -16.89 -4.63 24.67
CA ALA A 179 -16.39 -4.50 26.05
C ALA A 179 -15.10 -3.65 26.16
N VAL A 180 -14.24 -3.67 25.14
CA VAL A 180 -13.01 -2.86 25.12
C VAL A 180 -13.31 -1.39 24.78
N ILE A 181 -14.36 -1.12 24.03
CA ILE A 181 -14.77 0.26 23.67
C ILE A 181 -15.62 0.91 24.76
N GLY A 182 -16.27 0.10 25.62
CA GLY A 182 -17.14 0.56 26.71
C GLY A 182 -16.41 0.93 28.00
N SER A 183 -15.13 0.56 28.16
CA SER A 183 -14.40 0.78 29.43
C SER A 183 -13.55 2.07 29.46
N GLU A 184 -13.48 2.83 28.36
CA GLU A 184 -12.83 4.14 28.34
C GLU A 184 -13.91 5.25 28.36
N LYS A 185 -14.50 5.50 29.56
CA LYS A 185 -15.19 6.75 29.85
C LYS A 185 -14.10 7.82 30.08
N PRO A 186 -14.22 9.00 29.47
CA PRO A 186 -13.37 10.14 29.81
C PRO A 186 -13.82 10.71 31.15
N GLU A 187 -12.88 10.87 32.08
CA GLU A 187 -12.96 11.85 33.16
C GLU A 187 -12.63 13.23 32.60
#